data_9754be666411f6e6a525cd966e051fbe
#
_entry.id   9754be666411f6e6a525cd966e051fbe
#
_cell.length_a   1.000
_cell.length_b   1.000
_cell.length_c   1.000
_cell.angle_alpha   90.00
_cell.angle_beta   90.00
_cell.angle_gamma   90.00
#
_symmetry.space_group_name_H-M   'P 1'
#
loop_
_entity.id
_entity.type
_entity.pdbx_description
1 polymer ?
#
loop_
_entity_poly.entity_id
_entity_poly.type
_entity_poly.pdbx_seq_one_letter_code
_entity_poly.pdbx_strand_id
1 'polypeptide(L)'
;MWIVAFILTLILTIVFTVLFSKIKGNLFEEIRGGIPKAVGIAPFIVMVLFFPAPYNYLIAIIGIAGFIDDLVGRRKLGSYMEVGQFFRGIGMLIVMIYGYYIMGPVAILVTLMVQILNIADMQPGTACMTVVIMSIISTIILAFLGSHAYYVPLLLLLICL
;
A
#
# COMPACT_ATOMS: atom_id res chain seq x y z
N MET A 1 7.69 -15.74 -11.75
CA MET A 1 7.72 -14.41 -11.12
C MET A 1 6.68 -14.29 -10.00
N TRP A 2 5.42 -14.61 -10.19
CA TRP A 2 4.30 -14.41 -9.26
C TRP A 2 4.38 -15.28 -8.01
N ILE A 3 4.69 -16.57 -8.15
CA ILE A 3 4.92 -17.47 -7.01
C ILE A 3 6.06 -16.95 -6.13
N VAL A 4 7.11 -16.42 -6.74
CA VAL A 4 8.24 -15.84 -6.00
C VAL A 4 7.80 -14.59 -5.24
N ALA A 5 6.99 -13.72 -5.84
CA ALA A 5 6.44 -12.54 -5.16
C ALA A 5 5.56 -12.94 -3.97
N PHE A 6 4.69 -13.93 -4.14
CA PHE A 6 3.84 -14.45 -3.06
C PHE A 6 4.66 -15.03 -1.90
N ILE A 7 5.60 -15.93 -2.21
CA ILE A 7 6.46 -16.56 -1.20
C ILE A 7 7.29 -15.49 -0.47
N LEU A 8 7.85 -14.53 -1.20
CA LEU A 8 8.64 -13.45 -0.63
C LEU A 8 7.79 -12.57 0.30
N THR A 9 6.56 -12.23 -0.11
CA THR A 9 5.63 -11.48 0.74
C THR A 9 5.34 -12.23 2.03
N LEU A 10 5.04 -13.52 1.94
CA LEU A 10 4.75 -14.37 3.11
C LEU A 10 5.94 -14.41 4.08
N ILE A 11 7.14 -14.66 3.55
CA ILE A 11 8.37 -14.71 4.37
C ILE A 11 8.62 -13.36 5.05
N LEU A 12 8.55 -12.27 4.29
CA LEU A 12 8.79 -10.93 4.84
C LEU A 12 7.73 -10.55 5.87
N THR A 13 6.46 -10.91 5.64
CA THR A 13 5.39 -10.67 6.61
C THR A 13 5.67 -11.38 7.93
N ILE A 14 6.06 -12.65 7.91
CA ILE A 14 6.41 -13.42 9.10
C ILE A 14 7.63 -12.79 9.80
N VAL A 15 8.68 -12.48 9.04
CA VAL A 15 9.92 -11.89 9.58
C VAL A 15 9.64 -10.55 10.23
N PHE A 16 8.90 -9.65 9.56
CA PHE A 16 8.59 -8.33 10.12
C PHE A 16 7.62 -8.41 11.30
N THR A 17 6.66 -9.34 11.28
CA THR A 17 5.79 -9.55 12.45
C THR A 17 6.62 -9.94 13.67
N VAL A 18 7.54 -10.90 13.54
CA VAL A 18 8.42 -11.32 14.64
C VAL A 18 9.41 -10.23 15.03
N LEU A 19 9.98 -9.51 14.07
CA LEU A 19 10.93 -8.44 14.32
C LEU A 19 10.25 -7.29 15.08
N PHE A 20 9.13 -6.84 14.57
CA PHE A 20 8.42 -5.70 15.12
C PHE A 20 7.75 -6.02 16.45
N SER A 21 7.34 -7.23 16.75
CA SER A 21 6.85 -7.61 18.07
C SER A 21 7.92 -7.54 19.18
N LYS A 22 9.20 -7.54 18.82
CA LYS A 22 10.33 -7.47 19.78
C LYS A 22 10.85 -6.05 20.04
N ILE A 23 10.52 -5.10 19.20
CA ILE A 23 11.01 -3.71 19.32
C ILE A 23 9.92 -2.88 19.99
N LYS A 24 10.22 -2.11 21.03
CA LYS A 24 9.27 -1.21 21.69
C LYS A 24 9.21 0.13 20.94
N GLY A 25 8.02 0.59 20.57
CA GLY A 25 7.83 1.88 19.93
C GLY A 25 6.51 1.98 19.16
N ASN A 26 6.28 3.09 18.48
CA ASN A 26 5.04 3.35 17.73
C ASN A 26 4.74 2.32 16.63
N LEU A 27 5.79 1.65 16.09
CA LEU A 27 5.66 0.60 15.08
C LEU A 27 5.00 -0.68 15.61
N PHE A 28 4.97 -0.85 16.94
CA PHE A 28 4.53 -2.06 17.64
C PHE A 28 3.21 -1.88 18.36
N GLU A 29 2.62 -0.71 18.29
CA GLU A 29 1.28 -0.54 18.79
C GLU A 29 0.41 -1.59 18.11
N GLU A 30 0.03 -2.61 18.88
CA GLU A 30 -0.87 -3.65 18.45
C GLU A 30 -2.21 -3.02 18.11
N ILE A 31 -2.42 -2.81 16.83
CA ILE A 31 -3.73 -2.43 16.33
C ILE A 31 -4.32 -3.71 15.77
N ARG A 32 -5.53 -4.05 16.24
CA ARG A 32 -6.35 -5.05 15.58
C ARG A 32 -5.84 -6.50 15.69
N GLY A 33 -5.75 -7.01 16.89
CA GLY A 33 -5.53 -8.44 17.11
C GLY A 33 -4.07 -8.88 17.18
N GLY A 34 -3.18 -8.00 17.67
CA GLY A 34 -1.80 -8.38 17.97
C GLY A 34 -0.84 -8.26 16.79
N ILE A 35 -1.28 -7.65 15.67
CA ILE A 35 -0.41 -7.44 14.50
C ILE A 35 0.21 -6.03 14.58
N PRO A 36 1.55 -5.89 14.50
CA PRO A 36 2.22 -4.60 14.46
C PRO A 36 1.77 -3.75 13.25
N LYS A 37 1.58 -2.45 13.46
CA LYS A 37 1.15 -1.51 12.39
C LYS A 37 1.99 -1.60 11.12
N ALA A 38 3.30 -1.65 11.27
CA ALA A 38 4.25 -1.55 10.17
C ALA A 38 4.44 -2.85 9.37
N VAL A 39 3.67 -3.90 9.62
CA VAL A 39 3.76 -5.17 8.85
C VAL A 39 3.46 -4.95 7.36
N GLY A 40 2.68 -3.93 7.03
CA GLY A 40 2.45 -3.49 5.65
C GLY A 40 3.71 -3.16 4.82
N ILE A 41 4.88 -3.01 5.47
CA ILE A 41 6.16 -2.84 4.77
C ILE A 41 6.56 -4.09 3.95
N ALA A 42 6.09 -5.28 4.33
CA ALA A 42 6.38 -6.53 3.60
C ALA A 42 5.80 -6.52 2.18
N PRO A 43 4.47 -6.41 1.99
CA PRO A 43 3.89 -6.30 0.67
C PRO A 43 4.37 -5.06 -0.10
N PHE A 44 4.65 -3.96 0.59
CA PHE A 44 5.20 -2.76 -0.01
C PHE A 44 6.54 -3.01 -0.71
N ILE A 45 7.50 -3.66 -0.03
CA ILE A 45 8.81 -4.00 -0.61
C ILE A 45 8.63 -4.88 -1.85
N VAL A 46 7.78 -5.88 -1.77
CA VAL A 46 7.53 -6.78 -2.89
C VAL A 46 6.90 -6.05 -4.08
N MET A 47 5.94 -5.18 -3.83
CA MET A 47 5.34 -4.37 -4.89
C MET A 47 6.37 -3.48 -5.57
N VAL A 48 7.25 -2.80 -4.82
CA VAL A 48 8.30 -1.95 -5.40
C VAL A 48 9.27 -2.76 -6.27
N LEU A 49 9.58 -4.01 -5.87
CA LEU A 49 10.53 -4.87 -6.59
C LEU A 49 9.92 -5.51 -7.85
N PHE A 50 8.64 -5.87 -7.82
CA PHE A 50 8.01 -6.67 -8.87
C PHE A 50 7.15 -5.86 -9.84
N PHE A 51 6.71 -4.67 -9.47
CA PHE A 51 5.99 -3.80 -10.40
C PHE A 51 6.94 -3.13 -11.38
N PRO A 52 6.52 -2.99 -12.66
CA PRO A 52 7.34 -2.35 -13.68
C PRO A 52 7.48 -0.85 -13.43
N ALA A 53 8.64 -0.29 -13.82
CA ALA A 53 8.81 1.15 -13.90
C ALA A 53 7.88 1.73 -14.99
N PRO A 54 7.32 2.93 -14.80
CA PRO A 54 7.53 3.88 -13.70
C PRO A 54 6.56 3.72 -12.51
N TYR A 55 5.66 2.75 -12.54
CA TYR A 55 4.61 2.58 -11.52
C TYR A 55 5.17 2.20 -10.14
N ASN A 56 6.28 1.46 -10.09
CA ASN A 56 6.96 1.12 -8.86
C ASN A 56 7.45 2.36 -8.08
N TYR A 57 7.78 3.45 -8.75
CA TYR A 57 8.15 4.72 -8.09
C TYR A 57 6.96 5.36 -7.39
N LEU A 58 5.76 5.28 -7.99
CA LEU A 58 4.52 5.76 -7.35
C LEU A 58 4.23 4.97 -6.07
N ILE A 59 4.36 3.65 -6.14
CA ILE A 59 4.21 2.77 -4.99
C ILE A 59 5.24 3.11 -3.91
N ALA A 60 6.51 3.32 -4.30
CA ALA A 60 7.57 3.67 -3.37
C ALA A 60 7.27 4.99 -2.61
N ILE A 61 6.82 6.03 -3.31
CA ILE A 61 6.50 7.33 -2.71
C ILE A 61 5.36 7.19 -1.70
N ILE A 62 4.26 6.51 -2.07
CA ILE A 62 3.11 6.30 -1.16
C ILE A 62 3.52 5.45 0.04
N GLY A 63 4.24 4.36 -0.18
CA GLY A 63 4.64 3.46 0.89
C GLY A 63 5.60 4.10 1.88
N ILE A 64 6.57 4.89 1.40
CA ILE A 64 7.47 5.65 2.26
C ILE A 64 6.68 6.69 3.08
N ALA A 65 5.75 7.41 2.46
CA ALA A 65 4.92 8.38 3.17
C ALA A 65 4.05 7.72 4.26
N GLY A 66 3.46 6.56 3.95
CA GLY A 66 2.71 5.75 4.91
C GLY A 66 3.59 5.22 6.06
N PHE A 67 4.80 4.74 5.73
CA PHE A 67 5.75 4.27 6.74
C PHE A 67 6.23 5.38 7.68
N ILE A 68 6.46 6.59 7.15
CA ILE A 68 6.77 7.76 7.98
C ILE A 68 5.60 8.09 8.91
N ASP A 69 4.36 8.01 8.42
CA ASP A 69 3.16 8.20 9.24
C ASP A 69 3.12 7.21 10.42
N ASP A 70 3.38 5.95 10.17
CA ASP A 70 3.45 4.91 11.22
C ASP A 70 4.60 5.14 12.20
N LEU A 71 5.77 5.61 11.75
CA LEU A 71 6.93 5.92 12.58
C LEU A 71 6.69 7.10 13.52
N VAL A 72 6.13 8.17 12.97
CA VAL A 72 5.93 9.42 13.72
C VAL A 72 4.76 9.32 14.69
N GLY A 73 3.80 8.45 14.37
CA GLY A 73 2.59 8.24 15.18
C GLY A 73 1.71 9.49 15.22
N ARG A 74 0.87 9.57 16.26
CA ARG A 74 -0.13 10.65 16.43
C ARG A 74 0.45 11.94 17.02
N ARG A 75 1.69 12.30 16.69
CA ARG A 75 2.27 13.59 17.12
C ARG A 75 1.53 14.73 16.43
N LYS A 76 1.04 15.70 17.21
CA LYS A 76 0.31 16.85 16.68
C LYS A 76 1.27 17.90 16.14
N LEU A 77 0.98 18.38 14.94
CA LEU A 77 1.60 19.59 14.36
C LEU A 77 0.63 20.75 14.61
N GLY A 78 0.81 21.48 15.71
CA GLY A 78 -0.13 22.51 16.11
C GLY A 78 -1.44 21.94 16.67
N SER A 79 -2.54 22.72 16.52
CA SER A 79 -3.82 22.40 17.15
C SER A 79 -4.69 21.41 16.36
N TYR A 80 -4.49 21.28 15.04
CA TYR A 80 -5.48 20.65 14.16
C TYR A 80 -4.96 19.49 13.29
N MET A 81 -3.65 19.33 13.13
CA MET A 81 -3.09 18.36 12.18
C MET A 81 -2.07 17.43 12.83
N GLU A 82 -2.14 16.15 12.51
CA GLU A 82 -1.13 15.18 12.89
C GLU A 82 0.04 15.22 11.89
N VAL A 83 1.27 15.08 12.40
CA VAL A 83 2.48 15.09 11.55
C VAL A 83 2.43 13.99 10.48
N GLY A 84 1.91 12.81 10.84
CA GLY A 84 1.74 11.72 9.91
C GLY A 84 0.80 12.04 8.76
N GLN A 85 -0.35 12.65 9.05
CA GLN A 85 -1.31 13.10 8.03
C GLN A 85 -0.68 14.13 7.07
N PHE A 86 0.18 15.02 7.59
CA PHE A 86 0.90 15.99 6.77
C PHE A 86 1.85 15.30 5.77
N PHE A 87 2.68 14.36 6.24
CA PHE A 87 3.59 13.61 5.36
C PHE A 87 2.83 12.76 4.33
N ARG A 88 1.71 12.15 4.72
CA ARG A 88 0.84 11.43 3.81
C ARG A 88 0.24 12.34 2.75
N GLY A 89 -0.22 13.53 3.13
CA GLY A 89 -0.72 14.55 2.21
C GLY A 89 0.34 14.98 1.18
N ILE A 90 1.57 15.21 1.61
CA ILE A 90 2.70 15.52 0.73
C ILE A 90 2.98 14.36 -0.22
N GLY A 91 3.05 13.13 0.29
CA GLY A 91 3.26 11.94 -0.52
C GLY A 91 2.19 11.80 -1.62
N MET A 92 0.93 12.02 -1.28
CA MET A 92 -0.18 11.99 -2.24
C MET A 92 -0.08 13.10 -3.29
N LEU A 93 0.31 14.31 -2.89
CA LEU A 93 0.51 15.42 -3.82
C LEU A 93 1.63 15.10 -4.83
N ILE A 94 2.75 14.55 -4.35
CA ILE A 94 3.86 14.13 -5.21
C ILE A 94 3.39 13.04 -6.18
N VAL A 95 2.65 12.04 -5.70
CA VAL A 95 2.11 10.97 -6.53
C VAL A 95 1.13 11.51 -7.57
N MET A 96 0.29 12.46 -7.20
CA MET A 96 -0.64 13.10 -8.14
C MET A 96 0.11 13.84 -9.26
N ILE A 97 1.10 14.64 -8.92
CA ILE A 97 1.90 15.42 -9.89
C ILE A 97 2.72 14.48 -10.78
N TYR A 98 3.48 13.57 -10.18
CA TYR A 98 4.31 12.63 -10.93
C TYR A 98 3.47 11.64 -11.73
N GLY A 99 2.39 11.13 -11.15
CA GLY A 99 1.44 10.26 -11.82
C GLY A 99 0.75 10.96 -13.00
N TYR A 100 0.40 12.24 -12.86
CA TYR A 100 -0.17 13.02 -13.96
C TYR A 100 0.80 13.10 -15.14
N TYR A 101 2.08 13.24 -14.88
CA TYR A 101 3.10 13.24 -15.93
C TYR A 101 3.20 11.90 -16.67
N ILE A 102 2.98 10.76 -15.96
CA ILE A 102 3.11 9.41 -16.52
C ILE A 102 1.82 8.94 -17.20
N MET A 103 0.66 9.15 -16.59
CA MET A 103 -0.62 8.56 -16.97
C MET A 103 -1.72 9.59 -17.20
N GLY A 104 -1.39 10.89 -17.16
CA GLY A 104 -2.35 11.97 -17.38
C GLY A 104 -3.43 12.06 -16.30
N PRO A 105 -4.67 12.47 -16.65
CA PRO A 105 -5.76 12.72 -15.70
C PRO A 105 -6.14 11.51 -14.85
N VAL A 106 -5.82 10.29 -15.28
CA VAL A 106 -6.09 9.05 -14.54
C VAL A 106 -5.35 9.03 -13.19
N ALA A 107 -4.22 9.75 -13.07
CA ALA A 107 -3.49 9.88 -11.82
C ALA A 107 -4.33 10.48 -10.68
N ILE A 108 -5.26 11.39 -11.00
CA ILE A 108 -6.18 11.96 -10.01
C ILE A 108 -7.06 10.88 -9.42
N LEU A 109 -7.62 10.01 -10.28
CA LEU A 109 -8.44 8.88 -9.82
C LEU A 109 -7.63 7.89 -8.98
N VAL A 110 -6.41 7.58 -9.38
CA VAL A 110 -5.51 6.70 -8.61
C VAL A 110 -5.24 7.29 -7.23
N THR A 111 -4.93 8.58 -7.14
CA THR A 111 -4.66 9.26 -5.88
C THR A 111 -5.91 9.28 -4.97
N LEU A 112 -7.09 9.53 -5.52
CA LEU A 112 -8.36 9.46 -4.79
C LEU A 112 -8.66 8.05 -4.30
N MET A 113 -8.40 7.01 -5.10
CA MET A 113 -8.59 5.61 -4.70
C MET A 113 -7.67 5.22 -3.54
N VAL A 114 -6.41 5.68 -3.55
CA VAL A 114 -5.50 5.47 -2.40
C VAL A 114 -6.08 6.09 -1.12
N GLN A 115 -6.68 7.27 -1.22
CA GLN A 115 -7.30 7.91 -0.07
C GLN A 115 -8.55 7.17 0.42
N ILE A 116 -9.39 6.69 -0.49
CA ILE A 116 -10.56 5.88 -0.17
C ILE A 116 -10.14 4.58 0.54
N LEU A 117 -9.12 3.89 0.03
CA LEU A 117 -8.58 2.69 0.66
C LEU A 117 -8.02 2.97 2.06
N ASN A 118 -7.36 4.10 2.25
CA ASN A 118 -6.88 4.51 3.56
C ASN A 118 -8.02 4.76 4.56
N ILE A 119 -9.13 5.35 4.10
CA ILE A 119 -10.34 5.52 4.93
C ILE A 119 -10.98 4.15 5.22
N ALA A 120 -11.06 3.27 4.23
CA ALA A 120 -11.59 1.92 4.39
C ALA A 120 -10.77 1.09 5.38
N ASP A 121 -9.48 1.35 5.50
CA ASP A 121 -8.57 0.68 6.44
C ASP A 121 -8.84 1.00 7.93
N MET A 122 -9.78 1.87 8.22
CA MET A 122 -10.24 2.10 9.60
C MET A 122 -10.90 0.85 10.22
N GLN A 123 -11.35 -0.11 9.42
CA GLN A 123 -11.87 -1.39 9.88
C GLN A 123 -10.92 -2.53 9.53
N PRO A 124 -10.66 -3.48 10.45
CA PRO A 124 -9.72 -4.57 10.21
C PRO A 124 -10.14 -5.40 8.98
N GLY A 125 -9.20 -5.57 8.05
CA GLY A 125 -9.38 -6.39 6.85
C GLY A 125 -10.19 -5.75 5.72
N THR A 126 -10.85 -4.60 5.92
CA THR A 126 -11.71 -3.98 4.88
C THR A 126 -10.89 -3.52 3.67
N ALA A 127 -9.72 -2.92 3.89
CA ALA A 127 -8.84 -2.51 2.80
C ALA A 127 -8.36 -3.72 1.99
N CYS A 128 -7.94 -4.79 2.67
CA CYS A 128 -7.51 -6.02 2.02
C CYS A 128 -8.64 -6.65 1.19
N MET A 129 -9.84 -6.79 1.75
CA MET A 129 -11.01 -7.30 1.02
C MET A 129 -11.33 -6.45 -0.20
N THR A 130 -11.26 -5.12 -0.08
CA THR A 130 -11.51 -4.21 -1.21
C THR A 130 -10.49 -4.44 -2.32
N VAL A 131 -9.19 -4.55 -1.98
CA VAL A 131 -8.13 -4.82 -2.96
C VAL A 131 -8.34 -6.18 -3.64
N VAL A 132 -8.68 -7.21 -2.87
CA VAL A 132 -8.94 -8.56 -3.40
C VAL A 132 -10.10 -8.53 -4.41
N ILE A 133 -11.26 -7.95 -4.03
CA ILE A 133 -12.43 -7.85 -4.90
C ILE A 133 -12.11 -7.05 -6.17
N MET A 134 -11.48 -5.88 -6.03
CA MET A 134 -11.12 -5.05 -7.17
C MET A 134 -10.10 -5.72 -8.10
N SER A 135 -9.16 -6.48 -7.53
CA SER A 135 -8.18 -7.25 -8.32
C SER A 135 -8.84 -8.36 -9.13
N ILE A 136 -9.80 -9.08 -8.56
CA ILE A 136 -10.57 -10.11 -9.27
C ILE A 136 -11.37 -9.49 -10.42
N ILE A 137 -12.13 -8.43 -10.13
CA ILE A 137 -12.95 -7.74 -11.13
C ILE A 137 -12.08 -7.20 -12.26
N SER A 138 -10.98 -6.52 -11.93
CA SER A 138 -10.05 -5.96 -12.92
C SER A 138 -9.40 -7.04 -13.78
N THR A 139 -9.02 -8.18 -13.19
CA THR A 139 -8.45 -9.33 -13.93
C THR A 139 -9.46 -9.85 -14.94
N ILE A 140 -10.70 -10.05 -14.53
CA ILE A 140 -11.77 -10.54 -15.42
C ILE A 140 -12.02 -9.54 -16.56
N ILE A 141 -12.17 -8.26 -16.26
CA ILE A 141 -12.41 -7.22 -17.28
C ILE A 141 -11.25 -7.16 -18.28
N LEU A 142 -9.99 -7.12 -17.81
CA LEU A 142 -8.83 -7.06 -18.69
C LEU A 142 -8.66 -8.33 -19.54
N ALA A 143 -8.98 -9.48 -18.99
CA ALA A 143 -8.97 -10.74 -19.76
C ALA A 143 -10.04 -10.72 -20.86
N PHE A 144 -11.25 -10.24 -20.57
CA PHE A 144 -12.33 -10.08 -21.57
C PHE A 144 -11.96 -9.10 -22.68
N LEU A 145 -11.26 -8.02 -22.35
CA LEU A 145 -10.77 -7.03 -23.31
C LEU A 145 -9.55 -7.50 -24.11
N GLY A 146 -9.08 -8.73 -23.88
CA GLY A 146 -7.88 -9.28 -24.54
C GLY A 146 -6.58 -8.53 -24.17
N SER A 147 -6.58 -7.78 -23.09
CA SER A 147 -5.41 -7.02 -22.67
C SER A 147 -4.41 -7.94 -21.98
N HIS A 148 -3.16 -7.91 -22.43
CA HIS A 148 -2.08 -8.63 -21.74
C HIS A 148 -1.75 -8.09 -20.34
N ALA A 149 -2.35 -6.96 -19.92
CA ALA A 149 -2.12 -6.35 -18.60
C ALA A 149 -2.90 -7.05 -17.46
N TYR A 150 -3.68 -8.08 -17.71
CA TYR A 150 -4.44 -8.83 -16.68
C TYR A 150 -3.55 -9.42 -15.57
N TYR A 151 -2.26 -9.59 -15.82
CA TYR A 151 -1.32 -10.09 -14.83
C TYR A 151 -1.06 -9.09 -13.69
N VAL A 152 -1.26 -7.79 -13.91
CA VAL A 152 -1.00 -6.74 -12.89
C VAL A 152 -1.95 -6.85 -11.70
N PRO A 153 -3.28 -6.84 -11.88
CA PRO A 153 -4.19 -7.04 -10.76
C PRO A 153 -4.08 -8.45 -10.15
N LEU A 154 -3.72 -9.46 -10.93
CA LEU A 154 -3.50 -10.80 -10.41
C LEU A 154 -2.25 -10.87 -9.51
N LEU A 155 -1.18 -10.13 -9.85
CA LEU A 155 -0.01 -9.99 -8.98
C LEU A 155 -0.40 -9.27 -7.66
N LEU A 156 -1.21 -8.24 -7.76
CA LEU A 156 -1.69 -7.50 -6.59
C LEU A 156 -2.54 -8.40 -5.67
N LEU A 157 -3.42 -9.21 -6.26
CA LEU A 157 -4.21 -10.21 -5.52
C LEU A 157 -3.31 -11.16 -4.73
N LEU A 158 -2.27 -11.72 -5.36
CA LEU A 158 -1.34 -12.65 -4.72
C LEU A 158 -0.49 -12.01 -3.62
N ILE A 159 -0.23 -10.71 -3.70
CA ILE A 159 0.53 -9.99 -2.67
C ILE A 159 -0.36 -9.66 -1.45
N CYS A 160 -1.67 -9.46 -1.66
CA CYS A 160 -2.61 -9.09 -0.61
C CYS A 160 -3.29 -10.28 0.09
N LEU A 161 -3.20 -11.49 -0.45
CA LEU A 161 -3.66 -12.72 0.19
C LEU A 161 -2.66 -13.21 1.24
#